data_235398752570b3f54c86aa84c2c890d2
#
_entry.id   235398752570b3f54c86aa84c2c890d2
#
_cell.length_a   1.000
_cell.length_b   1.000
_cell.length_c   1.000
_cell.angle_alpha   90.00
_cell.angle_beta   90.00
_cell.angle_gamma   90.00
#
_symmetry.space_group_name_H-M   'P 1'
#
loop_
_entity.id
_entity.type
_entity.pdbx_description
1 polymer ?
#
loop_
_entity_poly.entity_id
_entity_poly.type
_entity_poly.pdbx_seq_one_letter_code
_entity_poly.pdbx_strand_id
1 'polypeptide(L)'
;MSLEVVAAIIFFENKILVTQRKFHKNAAFSYKFEFPGGKVENNEDKITALRRELLEELNLELTNFKHFASYNYSYDTDKIKLHFFLSNVNELKLTLKVHETYKLVTIKQLFKLDWLEADYKVIEMLQNKYL
;
A
#
# COMPACT_ATOMS: atom_id res chain seq x y z
N MET A 1 -0.85 -12.45 -18.79
CA MET A 1 -0.53 -12.88 -17.42
C MET A 1 -0.86 -11.77 -16.44
N SER A 2 -1.53 -12.11 -15.35
CA SER A 2 -1.84 -11.14 -14.30
C SER A 2 -0.76 -11.15 -13.25
N LEU A 3 -0.34 -9.97 -12.83
CA LEU A 3 0.51 -9.81 -11.66
C LEU A 3 -0.36 -9.73 -10.42
N GLU A 4 0.06 -10.35 -9.34
CA GLU A 4 -0.59 -10.16 -8.05
C GLU A 4 0.26 -9.22 -7.21
N VAL A 5 -0.40 -8.23 -6.62
CA VAL A 5 0.25 -7.21 -5.79
C VAL A 5 -0.48 -7.15 -4.45
N VAL A 6 0.28 -7.07 -3.38
CA VAL A 6 -0.24 -6.96 -2.03
C VAL A 6 0.17 -5.62 -1.43
N ALA A 7 -0.70 -5.05 -0.63
CA ALA A 7 -0.43 -3.77 0.04
C ALA A 7 -1.04 -3.76 1.43
N ALA A 8 -0.42 -3.02 2.33
CA ALA A 8 -0.84 -2.93 3.71
C ALA A 8 -1.42 -1.55 4.03
N ILE A 9 -2.58 -1.55 4.66
CA ILE A 9 -3.21 -0.37 5.24
C ILE A 9 -2.93 -0.44 6.73
N ILE A 10 -1.92 0.30 7.17
CA ILE A 10 -1.40 0.20 8.53
C ILE A 10 -1.91 1.36 9.36
N PHE A 11 -2.71 1.03 10.38
CA PHE A 11 -3.23 2.02 11.33
C PHE A 11 -2.30 2.19 12.52
N PHE A 12 -2.01 3.43 12.83
CA PHE A 12 -1.26 3.84 14.01
C PHE A 12 -1.94 5.07 14.60
N GLU A 13 -2.49 4.96 15.80
CA GLU A 13 -3.19 6.06 16.50
C GLU A 13 -4.24 6.78 15.63
N ASN A 14 -5.13 6.03 15.01
CA ASN A 14 -6.19 6.56 14.15
C ASN A 14 -5.69 7.20 12.84
N LYS A 15 -4.44 7.01 12.51
CA LYS A 15 -3.86 7.48 11.25
C LYS A 15 -3.36 6.30 10.44
N ILE A 16 -3.22 6.51 9.14
CA ILE A 16 -2.77 5.49 8.22
C ILE A 16 -1.40 5.87 7.68
N LEU A 17 -0.50 4.88 7.65
CA LEU A 17 0.81 5.04 7.04
C LEU A 17 0.67 5.03 5.52
N VAL A 18 1.12 6.08 4.87
CA VAL A 18 1.17 6.19 3.42
C VAL A 18 2.59 6.54 2.99
N THR A 19 3.04 5.98 1.88
CA THR A 19 4.40 6.16 1.39
C THR A 19 4.39 6.83 0.03
N GLN A 20 5.37 7.69 -0.22
CA GLN A 20 5.52 8.40 -1.48
C GLN A 20 6.65 7.80 -2.30
N ARG A 21 6.35 7.48 -3.55
CA ARG A 21 7.34 6.97 -4.49
C ARG A 21 8.33 8.08 -4.86
N LYS A 22 9.55 7.68 -5.19
CA LYS A 22 10.56 8.60 -5.70
C LYS A 22 10.25 9.04 -7.13
N PHE A 23 11.06 9.93 -7.66
CA PHE A 23 10.97 10.35 -9.05
C PHE A 23 10.94 9.15 -9.99
N HIS A 24 10.08 9.21 -10.98
CA HIS A 24 9.99 8.23 -12.06
C HIS A 24 9.81 8.98 -13.36
N LYS A 25 10.44 8.52 -14.43
CA LYS A 25 10.31 9.16 -15.75
C LYS A 25 8.88 9.14 -16.29
N ASN A 26 8.07 8.16 -15.87
CA ASN A 26 6.65 8.12 -16.19
C ASN A 26 5.89 8.89 -15.11
N ALA A 27 5.23 9.98 -15.52
CA ALA A 27 4.49 10.85 -14.60
C ALA A 27 3.38 10.12 -13.82
N ALA A 28 2.87 9.01 -14.36
CA ALA A 28 1.84 8.23 -13.69
C ALA A 28 2.34 7.59 -12.40
N PHE A 29 3.65 7.45 -12.24
CA PHE A 29 4.27 6.82 -11.06
C PHE A 29 5.11 7.78 -10.24
N SER A 30 5.57 8.89 -10.83
CA SER A 30 6.53 9.81 -10.19
C SER A 30 5.91 10.55 -9.01
N TYR A 31 6.52 10.41 -7.82
CA TYR A 31 6.12 11.08 -6.59
C TYR A 31 4.68 10.78 -6.14
N LYS A 32 4.07 9.73 -6.65
CA LYS A 32 2.72 9.33 -6.23
C LYS A 32 2.75 8.66 -4.86
N PHE A 33 1.68 8.84 -4.10
CA PHE A 33 1.50 8.11 -2.85
C PHE A 33 0.91 6.74 -3.11
N GLU A 34 1.23 5.81 -2.23
CA GLU A 34 0.74 4.42 -2.29
C GLU A 34 0.70 3.83 -0.89
N PHE A 35 -0.07 2.74 -0.74
CA PHE A 35 0.04 1.91 0.44
C PHE A 35 1.25 0.98 0.25
N PRO A 36 2.08 0.79 1.27
CA PRO A 36 3.30 -0.01 1.11
C PRO A 36 2.99 -1.48 0.80
N GLY A 37 3.81 -2.08 -0.03
CA GLY A 37 3.67 -3.46 -0.45
C GLY A 37 4.45 -3.74 -1.72
N GLY A 38 4.05 -4.75 -2.46
CA GLY A 38 4.71 -5.11 -3.70
C GLY A 38 4.18 -6.38 -4.33
N LYS A 39 4.95 -6.93 -5.25
CA LYS A 39 4.55 -8.11 -6.03
C LYS A 39 4.66 -9.39 -5.24
N VAL A 40 3.69 -10.28 -5.43
CA VAL A 40 3.76 -11.65 -4.94
C VAL A 40 4.65 -12.45 -5.89
N GLU A 41 5.66 -13.11 -5.36
CA GLU A 41 6.58 -13.92 -6.15
C GLU A 41 6.04 -15.34 -6.32
N ASN A 42 6.65 -16.10 -7.24
CA ASN A 42 6.26 -17.49 -7.48
C ASN A 42 6.40 -18.32 -6.20
N ASN A 43 5.39 -19.16 -5.95
CA ASN A 43 5.37 -20.05 -4.79
C ASN A 43 5.32 -19.33 -3.44
N GLU A 44 4.89 -18.06 -3.45
CA GLU A 44 4.76 -17.25 -2.25
C GLU A 44 3.28 -16.96 -1.99
N ASP A 45 2.81 -17.12 -0.77
CA ASP A 45 1.46 -16.68 -0.45
C ASP A 45 1.44 -15.17 -0.20
N LYS A 46 0.23 -14.60 -0.17
CA LYS A 46 0.06 -13.14 -0.09
C LYS A 46 0.62 -12.54 1.18
N ILE A 47 0.39 -13.17 2.32
CA ILE A 47 0.86 -12.66 3.62
C ILE A 47 2.38 -12.72 3.69
N THR A 48 2.98 -13.80 3.21
CA THR A 48 4.45 -13.92 3.15
C THR A 48 5.04 -12.82 2.27
N ALA A 49 4.42 -12.58 1.10
CA ALA A 49 4.85 -11.52 0.20
C ALA A 49 4.77 -10.15 0.86
N LEU A 50 3.65 -9.87 1.53
CA LEU A 50 3.45 -8.59 2.20
C LEU A 50 4.45 -8.37 3.32
N ARG A 51 4.68 -9.38 4.14
CA ARG A 51 5.69 -9.32 5.21
C ARG A 51 7.09 -9.06 4.65
N ARG A 52 7.43 -9.76 3.58
CA ARG A 52 8.72 -9.59 2.91
C ARG A 52 8.90 -8.18 2.36
N GLU A 53 7.90 -7.66 1.66
CA GLU A 53 7.94 -6.32 1.08
C GLU A 53 8.06 -5.24 2.15
N LEU A 54 7.30 -5.34 3.23
CA LEU A 54 7.36 -4.38 4.33
C LEU A 54 8.73 -4.39 5.02
N LEU A 55 9.32 -5.56 5.17
CA LEU A 55 10.65 -5.68 5.74
C LEU A 55 11.71 -5.09 4.81
N GLU A 56 11.64 -5.41 3.52
CA GLU A 56 12.60 -4.92 2.53
C GLU A 56 12.53 -3.41 2.34
N GLU A 57 11.33 -2.84 2.30
CA GLU A 57 11.16 -1.42 1.95
C GLU A 57 11.15 -0.48 3.16
N LEU A 58 10.64 -0.95 4.30
CA LEU A 58 10.41 -0.09 5.46
C LEU A 58 11.06 -0.61 6.75
N ASN A 59 11.69 -1.77 6.70
CA ASN A 59 12.22 -2.43 7.89
C ASN A 59 11.14 -2.67 8.97
N LEU A 60 9.91 -2.93 8.53
CA LEU A 60 8.79 -3.22 9.41
C LEU A 60 8.51 -4.71 9.47
N GLU A 61 8.42 -5.25 10.68
CA GLU A 61 8.00 -6.62 10.92
C GLU A 61 6.58 -6.60 11.49
N LEU A 62 5.62 -7.07 10.69
CA LEU A 62 4.21 -7.14 11.10
C LEU A 62 3.69 -8.54 10.83
N THR A 63 2.78 -9.01 11.66
CA THR A 63 2.21 -10.36 11.53
C THR A 63 0.68 -10.35 11.55
N ASN A 64 0.05 -9.28 12.00
CA ASN A 64 -1.39 -9.21 12.15
C ASN A 64 -2.04 -8.55 10.95
N PHE A 65 -2.45 -9.36 9.97
CA PHE A 65 -3.10 -8.85 8.76
C PHE A 65 -4.50 -9.42 8.62
N LYS A 66 -5.42 -8.56 8.21
CA LYS A 66 -6.79 -8.94 7.90
C LYS A 66 -7.13 -8.45 6.50
N HIS A 67 -7.58 -9.35 5.63
CA HIS A 67 -7.97 -8.98 4.27
C HIS A 67 -9.08 -7.93 4.30
N PHE A 68 -8.91 -6.89 3.52
CA PHE A 68 -9.89 -5.81 3.40
C PHE A 68 -10.56 -5.79 2.04
N ALA A 69 -9.79 -5.83 0.95
CA ALA A 69 -10.32 -5.69 -0.40
C ALA A 69 -9.37 -6.32 -1.42
N SER A 70 -9.95 -6.78 -2.52
CA SER A 70 -9.21 -7.22 -3.70
C SER A 70 -9.95 -6.76 -4.93
N TYR A 71 -9.20 -6.27 -5.92
CA TYR A 71 -9.79 -5.91 -7.21
C TYR A 71 -8.75 -5.91 -8.32
N ASN A 72 -9.21 -5.93 -9.55
CA ASN A 72 -8.34 -5.89 -10.72
C ASN A 72 -8.15 -4.47 -11.19
N TYR A 73 -6.96 -4.15 -11.69
CA TYR A 73 -6.65 -2.89 -12.30
C TYR A 73 -5.73 -3.09 -13.49
N SER A 74 -5.91 -2.28 -14.53
CA SER A 74 -5.08 -2.39 -15.74
C SER A 74 -4.29 -1.11 -15.95
N TYR A 75 -2.97 -1.26 -16.08
CA TYR A 75 -2.08 -0.21 -16.55
C TYR A 75 -1.66 -0.57 -17.98
N ASP A 76 -2.06 0.21 -18.96
CA ASP A 76 -1.77 -0.06 -20.37
C ASP A 76 -2.12 -1.52 -20.72
N THR A 77 -1.11 -2.35 -20.99
CA THR A 77 -1.30 -3.77 -21.31
C THR A 77 -1.18 -4.68 -20.10
N ASP A 78 -0.71 -4.17 -18.96
CA ASP A 78 -0.50 -4.97 -17.76
C ASP A 78 -1.77 -5.06 -16.93
N LYS A 79 -2.13 -6.29 -16.57
CA LYS A 79 -3.25 -6.56 -15.67
C LYS A 79 -2.72 -6.90 -14.30
N ILE A 80 -3.23 -6.19 -13.28
CA ILE A 80 -2.80 -6.36 -11.90
C ILE A 80 -4.00 -6.75 -11.06
N LYS A 81 -3.81 -7.73 -10.19
CA LYS A 81 -4.78 -8.04 -9.15
C LYS A 81 -4.21 -7.52 -7.83
N LEU A 82 -4.91 -6.57 -7.23
CA LEU A 82 -4.51 -5.92 -6.00
C LEU A 82 -5.24 -6.53 -4.81
N HIS A 83 -4.50 -6.76 -3.74
CA HIS A 83 -5.03 -7.27 -2.47
C HIS A 83 -4.57 -6.34 -1.35
N PHE A 84 -5.52 -5.83 -0.59
CA PHE A 84 -5.24 -4.90 0.51
C PHE A 84 -5.57 -5.57 1.84
N PHE A 85 -4.65 -5.43 2.79
CA PHE A 85 -4.77 -6.01 4.13
C PHE A 85 -4.66 -4.92 5.18
N LEU A 86 -5.52 -4.99 6.19
CA LEU A 86 -5.47 -4.09 7.33
C LEU A 86 -4.49 -4.62 8.37
N SER A 87 -3.78 -3.71 9.02
CA SER A 87 -2.94 -4.03 10.17
C SER A 87 -3.00 -2.87 11.16
N ASN A 88 -2.89 -3.18 12.44
CA ASN A 88 -2.85 -2.17 13.51
C ASN A 88 -1.54 -2.33 14.27
N VAL A 89 -0.88 -1.21 14.54
CA VAL A 89 0.36 -1.21 15.30
C VAL A 89 0.27 -0.23 16.47
N ASN A 90 0.91 -0.57 17.59
CA ASN A 90 1.00 0.29 18.76
C ASN A 90 2.25 1.16 18.74
N GLU A 91 3.20 0.79 17.93
CA GLU A 91 4.48 1.46 17.79
C GLU A 91 4.86 1.44 16.32
N LEU A 92 5.38 2.56 15.83
CA LEU A 92 5.76 2.68 14.43
C LEU A 92 7.21 3.16 14.36
N LYS A 93 8.12 2.21 14.15
CA LYS A 93 9.53 2.49 13.87
C LYS A 93 9.82 1.95 12.49
N LEU A 94 10.16 2.84 11.56
CA LEU A 94 10.44 2.43 10.19
C LEU A 94 11.66 3.14 9.64
N THR A 95 12.27 2.53 8.64
CA THR A 95 13.38 3.08 7.89
C THR A 95 13.02 3.04 6.42
N LEU A 96 12.99 4.21 5.77
CA LEU A 96 12.72 4.27 4.34
C LEU A 96 13.93 3.80 3.57
N LYS A 97 13.77 2.77 2.75
CA LYS A 97 14.85 2.21 1.93
C LYS A 97 14.65 2.52 0.44
N VAL A 98 13.41 2.72 0.01
CA VAL A 98 13.11 2.93 -1.41
C VAL A 98 12.20 4.12 -1.67
N HIS A 99 11.43 4.58 -0.68
CA HIS A 99 10.47 5.66 -0.86
C HIS A 99 11.10 7.04 -0.63
N GLU A 100 10.49 8.07 -1.22
CA GLU A 100 10.88 9.47 -1.02
C GLU A 100 10.60 9.91 0.40
N THR A 101 9.39 9.64 0.88
CA THR A 101 8.96 9.99 2.23
C THR A 101 7.76 9.14 2.65
N TYR A 102 7.31 9.34 3.88
CA TYR A 102 6.05 8.77 4.34
C TYR A 102 5.27 9.82 5.12
N LYS A 103 3.96 9.59 5.25
CA LYS A 103 3.08 10.43 6.05
C LYS A 103 2.14 9.54 6.86
N LEU A 104 1.67 10.09 7.96
CA LEU A 104 0.59 9.52 8.74
C LEU A 104 -0.61 10.43 8.56
N VAL A 105 -1.67 9.92 7.96
CA VAL A 105 -2.85 10.71 7.62
C VAL A 105 -4.12 10.04 8.14
N THR A 106 -5.12 10.85 8.43
CA THR A 106 -6.43 10.32 8.81
C THR A 106 -7.17 9.83 7.57
N ILE A 107 -8.22 9.01 7.78
CA ILE A 107 -9.08 8.55 6.68
C ILE A 107 -9.61 9.75 5.88
N LYS A 108 -9.99 10.82 6.56
CA LYS A 108 -10.55 12.03 5.95
C LYS A 108 -9.57 12.73 5.02
N GLN A 109 -8.27 12.62 5.31
CA GLN A 109 -7.22 13.31 4.58
C GLN A 109 -6.71 12.55 3.36
N LEU A 110 -7.12 11.29 3.16
CA LEU A 110 -6.57 10.45 2.11
C LEU A 110 -6.70 11.05 0.71
N PHE A 111 -7.86 11.60 0.35
CA PHE A 111 -8.07 12.18 -0.98
C PHE A 111 -7.28 13.47 -1.24
N LYS A 112 -6.64 14.04 -0.23
CA LYS A 112 -5.83 15.25 -0.41
C LYS A 112 -4.45 14.94 -0.99
N LEU A 113 -4.07 13.67 -1.06
CA LEU A 113 -2.78 13.26 -1.58
C LEU A 113 -2.91 12.84 -3.05
N ASP A 114 -1.80 12.91 -3.77
CA ASP A 114 -1.70 12.50 -5.17
C ASP A 114 -1.31 11.03 -5.25
N TRP A 115 -2.30 10.16 -5.43
CA TRP A 115 -2.14 8.72 -5.36
C TRP A 115 -1.85 8.07 -6.71
N LEU A 116 -1.20 6.90 -6.67
CA LEU A 116 -1.27 5.97 -7.79
C LEU A 116 -2.74 5.74 -8.12
N GLU A 117 -3.07 5.78 -9.40
CA GLU A 117 -4.46 5.69 -9.84
C GLU A 117 -5.17 4.44 -9.32
N ALA A 118 -4.47 3.32 -9.28
CA ALA A 118 -5.04 2.04 -8.82
C ALA A 118 -5.51 2.07 -7.36
N ASP A 119 -5.01 3.00 -6.54
CA ASP A 119 -5.32 3.04 -5.12
C ASP A 119 -6.56 3.87 -4.78
N TYR A 120 -7.08 4.67 -5.71
CA TYR A 120 -8.26 5.50 -5.42
C TYR A 120 -9.49 4.67 -5.03
N LYS A 121 -9.65 3.51 -5.61
CA LYS A 121 -10.80 2.65 -5.29
C LYS A 121 -10.78 2.16 -3.84
N VAL A 122 -9.64 1.71 -3.36
CA VAL A 122 -9.54 1.25 -1.96
C VAL A 122 -9.70 2.41 -0.98
N ILE A 123 -9.24 3.61 -1.35
CA ILE A 123 -9.43 4.81 -0.53
C ILE A 123 -10.92 5.10 -0.37
N GLU A 124 -11.68 5.03 -1.45
CA GLU A 124 -13.13 5.19 -1.42
C GLU A 124 -13.78 4.15 -0.51
N MET A 125 -13.34 2.89 -0.62
CA MET A 125 -13.83 1.80 0.23
C MET A 125 -13.51 2.05 1.72
N LEU A 126 -12.32 2.57 2.02
CA LEU A 126 -11.94 2.91 3.38
C LEU A 126 -12.83 4.02 3.95
N GLN A 127 -13.10 5.05 3.15
CA GLN A 127 -13.96 6.14 3.59
C GLN A 127 -15.40 5.68 3.80
N ASN A 128 -15.91 4.81 2.94
CA ASN A 128 -17.25 4.25 3.10
C ASN A 128 -17.37 3.41 4.38
N LYS A 129 -16.29 2.74 4.79
CA LYS A 129 -16.31 1.91 6.00
C LYS A 129 -16.10 2.72 7.28
N TYR A 130 -15.23 3.72 7.28
CA TYR A 130 -14.75 4.37 8.50
C TYR A 130 -15.27 5.80 8.70
N LEU A 131 -15.97 6.36 7.72
CA LEU A 131 -16.54 7.72 7.87
C LEU A 131 -18.06 7.73 7.95
#